data_d75be5cde2729edfefaf822399cfed04
#
_entry.id   d75be5cde2729edfefaf822399cfed04
#
_cell.length_a   1.000
_cell.length_b   1.000
_cell.length_c   1.000
_cell.angle_alpha   90.00
_cell.angle_beta   90.00
_cell.angle_gamma   90.00
#
_symmetry.space_group_name_H-M   'P 1'
#
loop_
_entity.id
_entity.type
_entity.pdbx_description
1 polymer ?
#
loop_
_entity_poly.entity_id
_entity_poly.type
_entity_poly.pdbx_seq_one_letter_code
_entity_poly.pdbx_strand_id
1 'polypeptide(L)'
;MAHLTTLPNEILHSILQWLSPRDLGSLPRVCRALHAFVKGNQKLCEDIYLHHFDSPPADERLDWEAELHDVVRLENICLREEVEDKEDELSLVYEVVNRMLKQASSAGHAVEASDTQHASRNAEFLRGLFEDEPNRVAFLQKSSLFERVYRSQHHQLPSVLLSKEQRQQSAKLHCLYGRPILKTGRLRSARTYPYACSKVYDIREYTARTRWGPFMDDGSDNVDWEKVEAILIVLGNNIYVKKLTRLFSDIWDNPFSGSWKGSFISSSNLDKSSLDAMDPYGVTGTWYRIVCFLDYNDFFSYNFTNPERDESPLHTLDVGEATRLIIMRIHVTKIEQAGPDSEYSSELPIVHYEGISRPLDDSWDDNASSDLRGTVGLTKEGEVRWTSVSIFQGHERWKSEGVQIGGPRSARGVVGNWFDRDYDPHGPCGPSAFWKASDSETAHGTHAVLPRNFLLWSALLQMEDSDDPEGDMEYTMENEDEDDEDDSETEPVANELPELLMDAELEIIEITHHIGQPGSSSGN
;
A
#
# COMPACT_ATOMS: atom_id res chain seq x y z
N MET A 1 5.55 52.44 -25.43
CA MET A 1 5.58 51.01 -25.12
C MET A 1 4.36 50.70 -24.29
N ALA A 2 3.55 49.70 -24.65
CA ALA A 2 2.45 49.26 -23.83
C ALA A 2 3.04 48.53 -22.60
N HIS A 3 2.66 48.99 -21.40
CA HIS A 3 3.06 48.30 -20.16
C HIS A 3 2.08 47.16 -19.86
N LEU A 4 2.57 46.02 -19.38
CA LEU A 4 1.74 44.87 -19.01
C LEU A 4 0.53 45.25 -18.13
N THR A 5 0.75 46.20 -17.21
CA THR A 5 -0.27 46.72 -16.27
C THR A 5 -1.29 47.67 -16.87
N THR A 6 -1.16 48.01 -18.16
CA THR A 6 -2.12 48.87 -18.91
C THR A 6 -2.99 48.04 -19.86
N LEU A 7 -2.81 46.74 -19.92
CA LEU A 7 -3.64 45.84 -20.69
C LEU A 7 -5.05 45.69 -20.05
N PRO A 8 -6.08 45.46 -20.87
CA PRO A 8 -7.39 45.02 -20.33
C PRO A 8 -7.25 43.79 -19.43
N ASN A 9 -8.11 43.70 -18.42
CA ASN A 9 -8.05 42.62 -17.43
C ASN A 9 -8.16 41.23 -18.08
N GLU A 10 -8.93 41.10 -19.15
CA GLU A 10 -9.12 39.86 -19.91
C GLU A 10 -7.82 39.37 -20.56
N ILE A 11 -7.07 40.34 -21.14
CA ILE A 11 -5.79 40.04 -21.79
C ILE A 11 -4.73 39.73 -20.74
N LEU A 12 -4.73 40.47 -19.62
CA LEU A 12 -3.83 40.21 -18.51
C LEU A 12 -4.10 38.82 -17.90
N HIS A 13 -5.36 38.47 -17.73
CA HIS A 13 -5.76 37.12 -17.27
C HIS A 13 -5.27 36.03 -18.24
N SER A 14 -5.53 36.21 -19.54
CA SER A 14 -5.12 35.23 -20.58
C SER A 14 -3.60 35.03 -20.66
N ILE A 15 -2.81 36.01 -20.23
CA ILE A 15 -1.35 35.89 -20.13
C ILE A 15 -0.97 35.18 -18.82
N LEU A 16 -1.54 35.61 -17.69
CA LEU A 16 -1.13 35.14 -16.35
C LEU A 16 -1.58 33.70 -16.03
N GLN A 17 -2.65 33.20 -16.67
CA GLN A 17 -3.12 31.81 -16.48
C GLN A 17 -2.06 30.74 -16.85
N TRP A 18 -1.01 31.11 -17.61
CA TRP A 18 0.07 30.23 -18.02
C TRP A 18 1.28 30.23 -17.06
N LEU A 19 1.21 31.02 -16.01
CA LEU A 19 2.28 31.06 -15.00
C LEU A 19 2.28 29.78 -14.16
N SER A 20 3.45 29.41 -13.69
CA SER A 20 3.54 28.39 -12.64
C SER A 20 2.92 28.92 -11.33
N PRO A 21 2.39 28.05 -10.46
CA PRO A 21 1.90 28.46 -9.14
C PRO A 21 2.93 29.28 -8.35
N ARG A 22 4.21 28.92 -8.44
CA ARG A 22 5.32 29.60 -7.77
C ARG A 22 5.57 31.01 -8.33
N ASP A 23 5.50 31.17 -9.64
CA ASP A 23 5.67 32.48 -10.29
C ASP A 23 4.48 33.39 -9.95
N LEU A 24 3.25 32.84 -9.91
CA LEU A 24 2.09 33.58 -9.45
C LEU A 24 2.29 34.10 -8.01
N GLY A 25 2.84 33.28 -7.09
CA GLY A 25 3.15 33.69 -5.73
C GLY A 25 4.16 34.83 -5.61
N SER A 26 5.01 35.00 -6.63
CA SER A 26 6.00 36.09 -6.72
C SER A 26 5.45 37.39 -7.35
N LEU A 27 4.44 37.27 -8.21
CA LEU A 27 3.90 38.36 -9.02
C LEU A 27 3.33 39.52 -8.19
N PRO A 28 2.62 39.32 -7.05
CA PRO A 28 2.11 40.41 -6.21
C PRO A 28 3.20 41.32 -5.62
N ARG A 29 4.45 40.84 -5.57
CA ARG A 29 5.60 41.60 -5.04
C ARG A 29 6.19 42.57 -6.04
N VAL A 30 5.84 42.44 -7.35
CA VAL A 30 6.41 43.26 -8.42
C VAL A 30 5.85 44.68 -8.39
N CYS A 31 4.54 44.85 -8.31
CA CYS A 31 3.90 46.16 -8.21
C CYS A 31 2.47 46.08 -7.65
N ARG A 32 1.95 47.27 -7.20
CA ARG A 32 0.61 47.40 -6.62
C ARG A 32 -0.53 46.95 -7.55
N ALA A 33 -0.38 47.21 -8.87
CA ALA A 33 -1.41 46.84 -9.87
C ALA A 33 -1.52 45.32 -9.98
N LEU A 34 -0.43 44.59 -10.08
CA LEU A 34 -0.40 43.13 -10.13
C LEU A 34 -0.85 42.53 -8.81
N HIS A 35 -0.47 43.12 -7.66
CA HIS A 35 -0.98 42.70 -6.37
C HIS A 35 -2.51 42.81 -6.31
N ALA A 36 -3.10 43.92 -6.72
CA ALA A 36 -4.53 44.13 -6.72
C ALA A 36 -5.26 43.23 -7.72
N PHE A 37 -4.62 42.82 -8.82
CA PHE A 37 -5.19 41.93 -9.83
C PHE A 37 -5.20 40.48 -9.36
N VAL A 38 -4.16 40.01 -8.69
CA VAL A 38 -4.00 38.62 -8.27
C VAL A 38 -4.77 38.33 -6.98
N LYS A 39 -4.70 39.23 -5.99
CA LYS A 39 -5.29 39.03 -4.68
C LYS A 39 -6.81 38.87 -4.76
N GLY A 40 -7.33 37.72 -4.28
CA GLY A 40 -8.76 37.40 -4.28
C GLY A 40 -9.33 37.03 -5.67
N ASN A 41 -8.47 36.92 -6.69
CA ASN A 41 -8.92 36.54 -8.05
C ASN A 41 -9.05 35.00 -8.15
N GLN A 42 -10.13 34.47 -7.57
CA GLN A 42 -10.40 33.03 -7.57
C GLN A 42 -10.40 32.41 -8.96
N LYS A 43 -10.91 33.14 -9.98
CA LYS A 43 -10.96 32.61 -11.36
C LYS A 43 -9.55 32.45 -11.96
N LEU A 44 -8.63 33.38 -11.70
CA LEU A 44 -7.24 33.23 -12.15
C LEU A 44 -6.57 32.05 -11.44
N CYS A 45 -6.78 31.91 -10.13
CA CYS A 45 -6.24 30.82 -9.35
C CYS A 45 -6.77 29.46 -9.81
N GLU A 46 -8.08 29.38 -10.08
CA GLU A 46 -8.72 28.19 -10.67
C GLU A 46 -8.07 27.81 -12.01
N ASP A 47 -7.97 28.77 -12.95
CA ASP A 47 -7.44 28.48 -14.28
C ASP A 47 -5.96 28.01 -14.22
N ILE A 48 -5.16 28.63 -13.35
CA ILE A 48 -3.77 28.20 -13.11
C ILE A 48 -3.74 26.79 -12.48
N TYR A 49 -4.57 26.53 -11.46
CA TYR A 49 -4.63 25.22 -10.83
C TYR A 49 -4.99 24.14 -11.85
N LEU A 50 -6.08 24.31 -12.60
CA LEU A 50 -6.54 23.36 -13.61
C LEU A 50 -5.59 23.18 -14.79
N HIS A 51 -4.69 24.14 -15.02
CA HIS A 51 -3.65 24.02 -16.02
C HIS A 51 -2.52 23.07 -15.57
N HIS A 52 -2.17 23.08 -14.29
CA HIS A 52 -1.05 22.33 -13.73
C HIS A 52 -1.45 21.02 -13.04
N PHE A 53 -2.65 20.96 -12.47
CA PHE A 53 -3.14 19.85 -11.63
C PHE A 53 -4.42 19.24 -12.17
N ASP A 54 -4.86 18.17 -11.53
CA ASP A 54 -6.09 17.48 -11.89
C ASP A 54 -7.32 18.30 -11.51
N SER A 55 -8.40 18.09 -12.23
CA SER A 55 -9.69 18.66 -11.86
C SER A 55 -10.27 17.95 -10.65
N PRO A 56 -10.54 18.66 -9.54
CA PRO A 56 -11.18 18.07 -8.38
C PRO A 56 -12.61 17.58 -8.70
N PRO A 57 -13.21 16.74 -7.85
CA PRO A 57 -14.61 16.35 -7.99
C PRO A 57 -15.55 17.56 -8.09
N ALA A 58 -16.57 17.47 -8.96
CA ALA A 58 -17.42 18.60 -9.33
C ALA A 58 -18.29 19.17 -8.19
N ASP A 59 -18.47 18.42 -7.12
CA ASP A 59 -19.24 18.79 -5.92
C ASP A 59 -18.40 19.48 -4.84
N GLU A 60 -17.09 19.57 -5.01
CA GLU A 60 -16.17 20.20 -4.07
C GLU A 60 -16.02 21.70 -4.38
N ARG A 61 -16.40 22.55 -3.41
CA ARG A 61 -16.14 24.00 -3.50
C ARG A 61 -14.81 24.33 -2.87
N LEU A 62 -13.83 24.67 -3.71
CA LEU A 62 -12.46 24.99 -3.27
C LEU A 62 -12.23 26.50 -3.19
N ASP A 63 -11.38 26.89 -2.23
CA ASP A 63 -10.70 28.18 -2.24
C ASP A 63 -9.42 28.05 -3.06
N TRP A 64 -9.50 28.40 -4.34
CA TRP A 64 -8.42 28.22 -5.29
C TRP A 64 -7.14 28.99 -4.93
N GLU A 65 -7.28 30.15 -4.27
CA GLU A 65 -6.12 30.91 -3.80
C GLU A 65 -5.43 30.15 -2.65
N ALA A 66 -6.18 29.57 -1.72
CA ALA A 66 -5.64 28.75 -0.65
C ALA A 66 -4.98 27.47 -1.19
N GLU A 67 -5.64 26.78 -2.15
CA GLU A 67 -5.07 25.57 -2.78
C GLU A 67 -3.72 25.83 -3.43
N LEU A 68 -3.62 26.87 -4.27
CA LEU A 68 -2.34 27.24 -4.89
C LEU A 68 -1.28 27.66 -3.87
N HIS A 69 -1.69 28.38 -2.82
CA HIS A 69 -0.78 28.79 -1.75
C HIS A 69 -0.18 27.56 -1.04
N ASP A 70 -1.01 26.55 -0.74
CA ASP A 70 -0.57 25.33 -0.07
C ASP A 70 0.35 24.49 -0.94
N VAL A 71 0.07 24.39 -2.25
CA VAL A 71 0.96 23.71 -3.21
C VAL A 71 2.31 24.41 -3.29
N VAL A 72 2.34 25.74 -3.41
CA VAL A 72 3.59 26.51 -3.43
C VAL A 72 4.35 26.38 -2.11
N ARG A 73 3.63 26.33 -0.98
CA ARG A 73 4.23 26.09 0.32
C ARG A 73 4.87 24.71 0.41
N LEU A 74 4.16 23.66 -0.06
CA LEU A 74 4.68 22.29 -0.14
C LEU A 74 5.96 22.25 -0.98
N GLU A 75 5.94 22.83 -2.18
CA GLU A 75 7.11 22.89 -3.05
C GLU A 75 8.30 23.60 -2.37
N ASN A 76 8.07 24.74 -1.73
CA ASN A 76 9.12 25.48 -1.04
C ASN A 76 9.69 24.73 0.18
N ILE A 77 8.89 23.93 0.88
CA ILE A 77 9.37 23.06 1.96
C ILE A 77 10.24 21.95 1.37
N CYS A 78 9.79 21.30 0.32
CA CYS A 78 10.52 20.21 -0.33
C CYS A 78 11.85 20.67 -0.97
N LEU A 79 11.94 21.94 -1.37
CA LEU A 79 13.16 22.51 -1.94
C LEU A 79 14.24 22.90 -0.91
N ARG A 80 13.96 22.82 0.39
CA ARG A 80 15.00 23.02 1.40
C ARG A 80 15.99 21.84 1.32
N GLU A 81 17.28 22.09 1.51
CA GLU A 81 18.32 21.07 1.35
C GLU A 81 18.36 20.11 2.55
N GLU A 82 18.37 20.66 3.76
CA GLU A 82 18.56 19.91 4.99
C GLU A 82 17.25 19.27 5.49
N VAL A 83 17.36 18.04 6.01
CA VAL A 83 16.22 17.29 6.58
C VAL A 83 15.66 18.02 7.80
N GLU A 84 16.53 18.52 8.68
CA GLU A 84 16.20 19.19 9.93
C GLU A 84 15.40 20.48 9.70
N ASP A 85 15.60 21.15 8.57
CA ASP A 85 14.91 22.39 8.21
C ASP A 85 13.45 22.16 7.77
N LYS A 86 13.08 20.92 7.46
CA LYS A 86 11.77 20.58 6.87
C LYS A 86 10.96 19.57 7.67
N GLU A 87 11.57 18.77 8.54
CA GLU A 87 10.87 17.68 9.24
C GLU A 87 9.75 18.15 10.18
N ASP A 88 9.86 19.36 10.74
CA ASP A 88 8.81 19.96 11.57
C ASP A 88 7.52 20.26 10.78
N GLU A 89 7.59 20.34 9.45
CA GLU A 89 6.46 20.61 8.57
C GLU A 89 5.70 19.33 8.15
N LEU A 90 6.03 18.17 8.72
CA LEU A 90 5.44 16.87 8.37
C LEU A 90 3.90 16.91 8.32
N SER A 91 3.25 17.50 9.33
CA SER A 91 1.78 17.51 9.37
C SER A 91 1.17 18.33 8.22
N LEU A 92 1.78 19.44 7.85
CA LEU A 92 1.33 20.22 6.70
C LEU A 92 1.57 19.48 5.38
N VAL A 93 2.76 18.88 5.22
CA VAL A 93 3.07 18.08 4.04
C VAL A 93 2.07 16.93 3.90
N TYR A 94 1.76 16.24 5.00
CA TYR A 94 0.75 15.18 5.02
C TYR A 94 -0.63 15.68 4.57
N GLU A 95 -1.09 16.81 5.10
CA GLU A 95 -2.40 17.36 4.75
C GLU A 95 -2.48 17.72 3.27
N VAL A 96 -1.48 18.40 2.74
CA VAL A 96 -1.45 18.84 1.33
C VAL A 96 -1.35 17.63 0.40
N VAL A 97 -0.42 16.69 0.65
CA VAL A 97 -0.26 15.48 -0.17
C VAL A 97 -1.54 14.64 -0.18
N ASN A 98 -2.13 14.41 1.00
CA ASN A 98 -3.36 13.62 1.11
C ASN A 98 -4.54 14.30 0.40
N ARG A 99 -4.66 15.62 0.46
CA ARG A 99 -5.67 16.40 -0.26
C ARG A 99 -5.44 16.33 -1.77
N MET A 100 -4.21 16.52 -2.26
CA MET A 100 -3.88 16.41 -3.67
C MET A 100 -4.19 15.01 -4.23
N LEU A 101 -3.94 13.94 -3.48
CA LEU A 101 -4.31 12.57 -3.90
C LEU A 101 -5.81 12.34 -3.85
N LYS A 102 -6.55 12.92 -2.91
CA LYS A 102 -8.03 12.87 -2.91
C LYS A 102 -8.64 13.57 -4.12
N GLN A 103 -8.00 14.62 -4.62
CA GLN A 103 -8.41 15.39 -5.80
C GLN A 103 -7.82 14.82 -7.11
N ALA A 104 -6.93 13.83 -7.04
CA ALA A 104 -6.30 13.22 -8.20
C ALA A 104 -7.33 12.52 -9.09
N SER A 105 -7.14 12.63 -10.41
CA SER A 105 -8.03 12.06 -11.41
C SER A 105 -7.24 11.58 -12.62
N SER A 106 -7.61 10.42 -13.14
CA SER A 106 -7.08 9.88 -14.40
C SER A 106 -7.85 10.39 -15.64
N ALA A 107 -8.91 11.16 -15.46
CA ALA A 107 -9.85 11.54 -16.53
C ALA A 107 -9.29 12.57 -17.54
N GLY A 108 -8.16 13.23 -17.25
CA GLY A 108 -7.57 14.26 -18.11
C GLY A 108 -6.64 13.76 -19.21
N HIS A 109 -6.30 12.48 -19.23
CA HIS A 109 -5.27 11.91 -20.12
C HIS A 109 -5.80 10.84 -21.07
N ALA A 110 -6.99 11.07 -21.65
CA ALA A 110 -7.49 10.27 -22.78
C ALA A 110 -6.74 10.65 -24.07
N VAL A 111 -5.40 10.60 -24.07
CA VAL A 111 -4.59 10.80 -25.27
C VAL A 111 -3.59 9.65 -25.39
N GLU A 112 -3.84 8.86 -26.43
CA GLU A 112 -2.96 7.89 -27.06
C GLU A 112 -2.47 6.73 -26.16
N ALA A 113 -2.95 5.57 -26.53
CA ALA A 113 -2.62 4.25 -26.04
C ALA A 113 -1.09 4.01 -25.89
N SER A 114 -0.52 4.41 -24.78
CA SER A 114 0.75 3.91 -24.29
C SER A 114 0.74 3.84 -22.77
N ASP A 115 0.87 2.68 -22.25
CA ASP A 115 1.30 2.15 -20.94
C ASP A 115 1.07 2.91 -19.61
N THR A 116 0.42 4.07 -19.56
CA THR A 116 0.17 4.81 -18.32
C THR A 116 -1.29 4.75 -17.88
N GLN A 117 -1.75 3.56 -17.49
CA GLN A 117 -3.14 3.34 -17.03
C GLN A 117 -3.51 4.13 -15.77
N HIS A 118 -2.55 4.73 -15.08
CA HIS A 118 -2.74 5.40 -13.79
C HIS A 118 -2.09 6.78 -13.73
N ALA A 119 -2.13 7.53 -14.83
CA ALA A 119 -1.54 8.86 -14.89
C ALA A 119 -2.45 9.91 -14.24
N SER A 120 -1.91 10.67 -13.31
CA SER A 120 -2.49 11.84 -12.65
C SER A 120 -1.44 12.93 -12.56
N ARG A 121 -1.78 14.17 -12.92
CA ARG A 121 -0.85 15.31 -12.80
C ARG A 121 -0.46 15.59 -11.36
N ASN A 122 -1.41 15.40 -10.43
CA ASN A 122 -1.14 15.53 -9.00
C ASN A 122 -0.12 14.49 -8.52
N ALA A 123 -0.32 13.22 -8.89
CA ALA A 123 0.60 12.16 -8.52
C ALA A 123 2.00 12.34 -9.15
N GLU A 124 2.06 12.82 -10.40
CA GLU A 124 3.30 13.11 -11.10
C GLU A 124 4.07 14.27 -10.43
N PHE A 125 3.38 15.34 -10.06
CA PHE A 125 3.98 16.44 -9.31
C PHE A 125 4.54 15.96 -7.96
N LEU A 126 3.75 15.18 -7.21
CA LEU A 126 4.20 14.62 -5.93
C LEU A 126 5.38 13.66 -6.13
N ARG A 127 5.38 12.84 -7.17
CA ARG A 127 6.50 11.97 -7.51
C ARG A 127 7.78 12.78 -7.66
N GLY A 128 7.74 13.86 -8.44
CA GLY A 128 8.89 14.73 -8.64
C GLY A 128 9.44 15.33 -7.34
N LEU A 129 8.57 15.75 -6.41
CA LEU A 129 8.99 16.27 -5.10
C LEU A 129 9.67 15.20 -4.22
N PHE A 130 9.20 13.97 -4.29
CA PHE A 130 9.70 12.86 -3.46
C PHE A 130 10.78 12.01 -4.16
N GLU A 131 11.22 12.36 -5.35
CA GLU A 131 12.46 11.84 -5.96
C GLU A 131 13.69 12.24 -5.12
N ASP A 132 13.61 13.37 -4.46
CA ASP A 132 14.65 13.86 -3.58
C ASP A 132 14.71 13.05 -2.27
N GLU A 133 15.91 12.53 -1.94
CA GLU A 133 16.11 11.70 -0.75
C GLU A 133 15.84 12.45 0.55
N PRO A 134 16.32 13.69 0.77
CA PRO A 134 15.98 14.48 1.95
C PRO A 134 14.47 14.55 2.23
N ASN A 135 13.62 14.65 1.18
CA ASN A 135 12.17 14.65 1.35
C ASN A 135 11.63 13.31 1.84
N ARG A 136 12.15 12.19 1.30
CA ARG A 136 11.78 10.86 1.77
C ARG A 136 12.18 10.65 3.23
N VAL A 137 13.40 11.04 3.60
CA VAL A 137 13.89 10.93 4.98
C VAL A 137 13.06 11.81 5.93
N ALA A 138 12.77 13.05 5.53
CA ALA A 138 12.02 14.00 6.37
C ALA A 138 10.56 13.57 6.59
N PHE A 139 9.91 12.94 5.61
CA PHE A 139 8.46 12.76 5.63
C PHE A 139 7.98 11.30 5.60
N LEU A 140 8.77 10.35 5.03
CA LEU A 140 8.35 8.96 4.90
C LEU A 140 9.02 8.02 5.90
N GLN A 141 10.10 8.44 6.57
CA GLN A 141 10.90 7.60 7.48
C GLN A 141 10.83 8.09 8.92
N LYS A 142 9.63 8.41 9.40
CA LYS A 142 9.42 8.95 10.75
C LYS A 142 8.50 8.09 11.63
N SER A 143 8.14 6.88 11.18
CA SER A 143 7.38 5.92 12.00
C SER A 143 8.24 5.32 13.12
N SER A 144 7.60 4.66 14.09
CA SER A 144 8.27 3.95 15.18
C SER A 144 9.23 2.86 14.69
N LEU A 145 8.96 2.29 13.51
CA LEU A 145 9.85 1.33 12.87
C LEU A 145 11.21 1.97 12.54
N PHE A 146 11.19 3.13 11.88
CA PHE A 146 12.43 3.85 11.55
C PHE A 146 13.13 4.41 12.78
N GLU A 147 12.38 4.80 13.81
CA GLU A 147 12.96 5.16 15.12
C GLU A 147 13.76 3.99 15.72
N ARG A 148 13.22 2.76 15.65
CA ARG A 148 13.92 1.54 16.10
C ARG A 148 15.18 1.27 15.29
N VAL A 149 15.11 1.42 13.96
CA VAL A 149 16.26 1.26 13.06
C VAL A 149 17.34 2.29 13.41
N TYR A 150 16.97 3.56 13.55
CA TYR A 150 17.91 4.64 13.91
C TYR A 150 18.60 4.35 15.24
N ARG A 151 17.83 3.93 16.26
CA ARG A 151 18.34 3.58 17.58
C ARG A 151 19.34 2.42 17.53
N SER A 152 19.07 1.43 16.69
CA SER A 152 19.99 0.29 16.46
C SER A 152 21.30 0.73 15.81
N GLN A 153 21.26 1.67 14.87
CA GLN A 153 22.44 2.15 14.17
C GLN A 153 23.31 3.09 15.02
N HIS A 154 22.69 3.98 15.77
CA HIS A 154 23.37 5.07 16.45
C HIS A 154 23.51 4.87 17.97
N HIS A 155 22.90 3.81 18.54
CA HIS A 155 22.83 3.56 19.99
C HIS A 155 22.30 4.76 20.80
N GLN A 156 21.55 5.64 20.15
CA GLN A 156 20.97 6.85 20.72
C GLN A 156 19.52 7.01 20.25
N LEU A 157 18.74 7.75 21.03
CA LEU A 157 17.42 8.18 20.59
C LEU A 157 17.54 9.30 19.53
N PRO A 158 16.61 9.38 18.58
CA PRO A 158 16.50 10.55 17.72
C PRO A 158 16.42 11.83 18.56
N SER A 159 16.96 12.91 18.05
CA SER A 159 16.97 14.22 18.74
C SER A 159 15.55 14.73 19.02
N VAL A 160 14.60 14.39 18.16
CA VAL A 160 13.18 14.75 18.28
C VAL A 160 12.33 13.48 18.29
N LEU A 161 11.56 13.28 19.35
CA LEU A 161 10.54 12.23 19.42
C LEU A 161 9.22 12.77 18.88
N LEU A 162 8.75 12.18 17.79
CA LEU A 162 7.49 12.56 17.17
C LEU A 162 6.28 12.04 17.97
N SER A 163 5.19 12.79 17.91
CA SER A 163 3.90 12.35 18.44
C SER A 163 3.40 11.09 17.71
N LYS A 164 2.50 10.33 18.37
CA LYS A 164 1.87 9.16 17.72
C LYS A 164 1.18 9.57 16.40
N GLU A 165 0.53 10.71 16.39
CA GLU A 165 -0.16 11.23 15.21
C GLU A 165 0.81 11.49 14.04
N GLN A 166 1.93 12.17 14.31
CA GLN A 166 2.94 12.45 13.29
C GLN A 166 3.56 11.17 12.73
N ARG A 167 3.81 10.16 13.58
CA ARG A 167 4.29 8.86 13.12
C ARG A 167 3.28 8.17 12.20
N GLN A 168 1.99 8.22 12.54
CA GLN A 168 0.92 7.69 11.69
C GLN A 168 0.80 8.45 10.36
N GLN A 169 0.97 9.77 10.37
CA GLN A 169 1.00 10.60 9.16
C GLN A 169 2.17 10.20 8.24
N SER A 170 3.37 10.05 8.79
CA SER A 170 4.55 9.60 8.04
C SER A 170 4.34 8.21 7.43
N ALA A 171 3.86 7.26 8.22
CA ALA A 171 3.58 5.90 7.77
C ALA A 171 2.52 5.88 6.65
N LYS A 172 1.45 6.69 6.77
CA LYS A 172 0.44 6.82 5.71
C LYS A 172 1.04 7.41 4.44
N LEU A 173 1.85 8.46 4.52
CA LEU A 173 2.55 9.01 3.37
C LEU A 173 3.43 7.95 2.69
N HIS A 174 4.15 7.13 3.46
CA HIS A 174 4.96 6.04 2.92
C HIS A 174 4.09 4.99 2.22
N CYS A 175 2.95 4.59 2.79
CA CYS A 175 2.01 3.68 2.16
C CYS A 175 1.45 4.23 0.84
N LEU A 176 1.14 5.53 0.78
CA LEU A 176 0.68 6.21 -0.43
C LEU A 176 1.80 6.34 -1.47
N TYR A 177 3.03 6.61 -1.03
CA TYR A 177 4.22 6.62 -1.89
C TYR A 177 4.44 5.26 -2.55
N GLY A 178 4.33 4.15 -1.81
CA GLY A 178 4.19 2.79 -2.32
C GLY A 178 5.47 1.98 -2.46
N ARG A 179 6.64 2.55 -2.43
CA ARG A 179 7.90 1.79 -2.37
C ARG A 179 8.10 1.26 -0.95
N PRO A 180 7.70 0.02 -0.66
CA PRO A 180 7.60 -0.43 0.73
C PRO A 180 8.95 -0.72 1.38
N ILE A 181 10.02 -0.91 0.59
CA ILE A 181 11.33 -1.25 1.13
C ILE A 181 12.25 -0.05 1.01
N LEU A 182 12.45 0.62 2.14
CA LEU A 182 13.51 1.61 2.28
C LEU A 182 14.65 0.94 3.06
N LYS A 183 15.83 0.82 2.45
CA LYS A 183 17.00 0.23 3.08
C LYS A 183 17.68 1.30 3.93
N THR A 184 17.82 1.01 5.22
CA THR A 184 18.63 1.79 6.15
C THR A 184 19.70 0.89 6.72
N GLY A 185 20.95 1.38 6.72
CA GLY A 185 22.10 0.65 7.23
C GLY A 185 22.63 -0.48 6.35
N ARG A 186 23.86 -0.90 6.60
CA ARG A 186 24.54 -1.99 5.87
C ARG A 186 24.29 -3.35 6.51
N LEU A 187 24.23 -3.41 7.84
CA LEU A 187 23.99 -4.65 8.56
C LEU A 187 22.55 -5.11 8.42
N ARG A 188 22.34 -6.42 8.29
CA ARG A 188 21.01 -7.02 8.17
C ARG A 188 20.11 -6.63 9.34
N SER A 189 20.63 -6.63 10.56
CA SER A 189 19.92 -6.21 11.77
C SER A 189 19.52 -4.72 11.79
N ALA A 190 20.20 -3.89 11.02
CA ALA A 190 19.90 -2.46 10.91
C ALA A 190 18.97 -2.11 9.75
N ARG A 191 18.52 -3.09 8.95
CA ARG A 191 17.54 -2.88 7.87
C ARG A 191 16.14 -2.85 8.44
N THR A 192 15.21 -2.27 7.70
CA THR A 192 13.81 -2.10 8.12
C THR A 192 13.04 -3.41 8.26
N TYR A 193 13.36 -4.41 7.44
CA TYR A 193 12.63 -5.67 7.36
C TYR A 193 12.50 -6.43 8.70
N PRO A 194 13.57 -6.68 9.49
CA PRO A 194 13.43 -7.42 10.75
C PRO A 194 12.56 -6.72 11.79
N TYR A 195 12.52 -5.39 11.75
CA TYR A 195 11.66 -4.59 12.62
C TYR A 195 10.20 -4.62 12.17
N ALA A 196 9.98 -4.62 10.84
CA ALA A 196 8.66 -4.78 10.26
C ALA A 196 8.08 -6.18 10.55
N CYS A 197 8.88 -7.26 10.37
CA CYS A 197 8.49 -8.61 10.76
C CYS A 197 8.10 -8.70 12.23
N SER A 198 8.90 -8.10 13.12
CA SER A 198 8.60 -8.02 14.55
C SER A 198 7.20 -7.44 14.82
N LYS A 199 6.81 -6.37 14.12
CA LYS A 199 5.48 -5.75 14.26
C LYS A 199 4.39 -6.59 13.60
N VAL A 200 4.65 -7.20 12.46
CA VAL A 200 3.65 -7.98 11.70
C VAL A 200 3.29 -9.27 12.42
N TYR A 201 4.28 -10.00 12.96
CA TYR A 201 4.07 -11.30 13.57
C TYR A 201 3.92 -11.27 15.10
N ASP A 202 3.84 -10.10 15.72
CA ASP A 202 3.48 -9.98 17.13
C ASP A 202 1.98 -10.28 17.32
N ILE A 203 1.68 -11.50 17.79
CA ILE A 203 0.27 -11.94 17.95
C ILE A 203 -0.50 -11.12 18.97
N ARG A 204 0.17 -10.40 19.88
CA ARG A 204 -0.47 -9.53 20.87
C ARG A 204 -1.20 -8.34 20.21
N GLU A 205 -0.83 -7.99 18.97
CA GLU A 205 -1.50 -6.96 18.19
C GLU A 205 -2.76 -7.47 17.47
N TYR A 206 -3.04 -8.80 17.52
CA TYR A 206 -4.22 -9.42 16.90
C TYR A 206 -5.32 -9.59 17.94
N THR A 207 -6.09 -8.56 18.18
CA THR A 207 -7.12 -8.50 19.23
C THR A 207 -8.48 -8.10 18.65
N ALA A 208 -9.54 -8.28 19.44
CA ALA A 208 -10.87 -7.77 19.07
C ALA A 208 -10.90 -6.26 18.88
N ARG A 209 -10.03 -5.49 19.57
CA ARG A 209 -9.96 -4.03 19.46
C ARG A 209 -9.29 -3.59 18.17
N THR A 210 -8.28 -4.33 17.72
CA THR A 210 -7.64 -4.13 16.41
C THR A 210 -8.38 -4.85 15.28
N ARG A 211 -9.51 -5.49 15.57
CA ARG A 211 -10.27 -6.35 14.63
C ARG A 211 -9.41 -7.45 13.98
N TRP A 212 -8.33 -7.85 14.65
CA TRP A 212 -7.28 -8.74 14.12
C TRP A 212 -6.63 -8.23 12.82
N GLY A 213 -6.90 -6.99 12.44
CA GLY A 213 -6.43 -6.31 11.24
C GLY A 213 -5.49 -5.14 11.55
N PRO A 214 -5.22 -4.30 10.56
CA PRO A 214 -4.35 -3.14 10.72
C PRO A 214 -5.12 -1.93 11.28
N PHE A 215 -5.78 -2.10 12.42
CA PHE A 215 -6.52 -1.04 13.09
C PHE A 215 -5.92 -0.71 14.45
N MET A 216 -6.21 0.49 14.95
CA MET A 216 -5.68 0.98 16.22
C MET A 216 -6.26 0.18 17.41
N ASP A 217 -5.43 -0.06 18.42
CA ASP A 217 -5.84 -0.75 19.66
C ASP A 217 -6.45 0.23 20.71
N ASP A 218 -7.14 1.25 20.27
CA ASP A 218 -7.82 2.24 21.14
C ASP A 218 -9.35 2.12 21.09
N GLY A 219 -9.86 1.17 20.31
CA GLY A 219 -11.29 0.95 20.10
C GLY A 219 -11.92 1.92 19.10
N SER A 220 -11.13 2.79 18.47
CA SER A 220 -11.52 3.48 17.25
C SER A 220 -11.36 2.53 16.06
N ASP A 221 -12.06 2.78 14.97
CA ASP A 221 -11.85 2.05 13.72
C ASP A 221 -10.82 2.75 12.81
N ASN A 222 -9.95 3.58 13.42
CA ASN A 222 -8.84 4.21 12.72
C ASN A 222 -7.81 3.17 12.30
N VAL A 223 -7.26 3.35 11.10
CA VAL A 223 -6.19 2.49 10.60
C VAL A 223 -4.88 2.75 11.35
N ASP A 224 -4.20 1.69 11.77
CA ASP A 224 -2.80 1.75 12.20
C ASP A 224 -1.89 1.75 10.97
N TRP A 225 -1.56 2.94 10.48
CA TRP A 225 -0.72 3.10 9.31
C TRP A 225 0.71 2.59 9.54
N GLU A 226 1.22 2.60 10.76
CA GLU A 226 2.51 1.97 11.09
C GLU A 226 2.44 0.43 10.93
N LYS A 227 1.27 -0.19 11.17
CA LYS A 227 1.05 -1.62 10.90
C LYS A 227 0.95 -1.88 9.40
N VAL A 228 0.21 -1.05 8.65
CA VAL A 228 0.11 -1.13 7.19
C VAL A 228 1.50 -0.98 6.54
N GLU A 229 2.28 0.00 6.99
CA GLU A 229 3.66 0.21 6.54
C GLU A 229 4.53 -1.04 6.78
N ALA A 230 4.47 -1.60 7.98
CA ALA A 230 5.21 -2.81 8.30
C ALA A 230 4.82 -4.00 7.41
N ILE A 231 3.52 -4.20 7.16
CA ILE A 231 3.01 -5.23 6.26
C ILE A 231 3.57 -5.03 4.84
N LEU A 232 3.55 -3.80 4.33
CA LEU A 232 4.08 -3.50 3.00
C LEU A 232 5.58 -3.76 2.90
N ILE A 233 6.35 -3.43 3.93
CA ILE A 233 7.80 -3.70 3.96
C ILE A 233 8.06 -5.20 3.94
N VAL A 234 7.31 -5.98 4.73
CA VAL A 234 7.45 -7.44 4.75
C VAL A 234 7.11 -8.06 3.40
N LEU A 235 5.95 -7.72 2.84
CA LEU A 235 5.54 -8.23 1.54
C LEU A 235 6.48 -7.79 0.43
N GLY A 236 6.89 -6.52 0.41
CA GLY A 236 7.80 -5.98 -0.58
C GLY A 236 9.18 -6.66 -0.53
N ASN A 237 9.70 -6.94 0.67
CA ASN A 237 10.95 -7.68 0.81
C ASN A 237 10.83 -9.10 0.23
N ASN A 238 9.75 -9.81 0.53
CA ASN A 238 9.52 -11.15 -0.01
C ASN A 238 9.37 -11.15 -1.54
N ILE A 239 8.66 -10.16 -2.10
CA ILE A 239 8.54 -9.98 -3.55
C ILE A 239 9.93 -9.77 -4.19
N TYR A 240 10.77 -8.93 -3.57
CA TYR A 240 12.11 -8.63 -4.07
C TYR A 240 13.04 -9.84 -3.97
N VAL A 241 13.15 -10.46 -2.79
CA VAL A 241 14.04 -11.61 -2.54
C VAL A 241 13.71 -12.81 -3.42
N LYS A 242 12.41 -13.03 -3.67
CA LYS A 242 11.91 -14.13 -4.52
C LYS A 242 11.79 -13.74 -6.00
N LYS A 243 12.31 -12.58 -6.39
CA LYS A 243 12.31 -12.07 -7.77
C LYS A 243 10.92 -12.02 -8.43
N LEU A 244 9.89 -11.73 -7.63
CA LEU A 244 8.49 -11.65 -8.06
C LEU A 244 8.09 -10.27 -8.60
N THR A 245 9.03 -9.34 -8.71
CA THR A 245 8.81 -7.94 -9.09
C THR A 245 8.12 -7.79 -10.44
N ARG A 246 8.39 -8.67 -11.40
CA ARG A 246 7.73 -8.65 -12.72
C ARG A 246 6.21 -8.86 -12.66
N LEU A 247 5.70 -9.50 -11.62
CA LEU A 247 4.25 -9.70 -11.41
C LEU A 247 3.59 -8.53 -10.68
N PHE A 248 4.36 -7.75 -9.94
CA PHE A 248 3.85 -6.78 -8.97
C PHE A 248 4.40 -5.37 -9.14
N SER A 249 5.34 -5.16 -10.10
CA SER A 249 6.22 -4.01 -10.13
C SER A 249 5.52 -2.67 -10.36
N ASP A 250 4.56 -2.61 -11.28
CA ASP A 250 4.19 -1.31 -11.84
C ASP A 250 3.43 -0.41 -10.86
N ILE A 251 2.57 -1.00 -10.03
CA ILE A 251 1.71 -0.21 -9.12
C ILE A 251 2.46 0.17 -7.85
N TRP A 252 3.29 -0.73 -7.30
CA TRP A 252 3.96 -0.52 -6.02
C TRP A 252 5.31 0.18 -6.15
N ASP A 253 6.00 0.03 -7.28
CA ASP A 253 7.31 0.58 -7.53
C ASP A 253 7.27 2.04 -8.01
N ASN A 254 6.16 2.45 -8.64
CA ASN A 254 5.99 3.82 -9.08
C ASN A 254 5.42 4.70 -7.96
N PRO A 255 6.17 5.71 -7.48
CA PRO A 255 5.74 6.58 -6.40
C PRO A 255 4.36 7.21 -6.66
N PHE A 256 3.47 7.12 -5.65
CA PHE A 256 2.10 7.61 -5.67
C PHE A 256 1.19 7.03 -6.76
N SER A 257 1.69 6.19 -7.66
CA SER A 257 0.88 5.61 -8.73
C SER A 257 -0.30 4.82 -8.17
N GLY A 258 -1.50 5.10 -8.67
CA GLY A 258 -2.71 4.38 -8.26
C GLY A 258 -3.18 4.63 -6.82
N SER A 259 -2.63 5.61 -6.10
CA SER A 259 -2.94 5.90 -4.69
C SER A 259 -4.12 6.85 -4.51
N TRP A 260 -5.10 6.84 -5.41
CA TRP A 260 -6.29 7.71 -5.33
C TRP A 260 -7.56 6.99 -5.76
N LYS A 261 -8.68 7.56 -5.36
CA LYS A 261 -10.02 7.03 -5.66
C LYS A 261 -10.25 6.92 -7.17
N GLY A 262 -10.68 5.74 -7.62
CA GLY A 262 -11.00 5.51 -9.04
C GLY A 262 -9.78 5.42 -9.95
N SER A 263 -8.58 5.27 -9.42
CA SER A 263 -7.35 5.13 -10.21
C SER A 263 -7.29 3.80 -11.00
N PHE A 264 -8.06 2.79 -10.62
CA PHE A 264 -8.19 1.57 -11.41
C PHE A 264 -9.08 1.85 -12.62
N ILE A 265 -8.48 1.81 -13.81
CA ILE A 265 -9.18 2.01 -15.09
C ILE A 265 -9.45 0.66 -15.73
N SER A 266 -10.72 0.36 -15.95
CA SER A 266 -11.12 -0.86 -16.64
C SER A 266 -10.73 -0.80 -18.12
N SER A 267 -10.10 -1.87 -18.61
CA SER A 267 -9.72 -2.00 -20.03
C SER A 267 -10.86 -2.47 -20.95
N SER A 268 -12.04 -2.76 -20.43
CA SER A 268 -13.14 -3.35 -21.19
C SER A 268 -14.50 -2.67 -20.95
N ASN A 269 -15.20 -2.39 -22.05
CA ASN A 269 -16.62 -2.07 -22.04
C ASN A 269 -17.44 -3.37 -21.87
N LEU A 270 -17.35 -3.98 -20.67
CA LEU A 270 -18.18 -5.14 -20.34
C LEU A 270 -19.58 -4.67 -19.94
N ASP A 271 -20.59 -5.39 -20.37
CA ASP A 271 -21.96 -5.23 -19.85
C ASP A 271 -21.93 -5.56 -18.35
N LYS A 272 -21.95 -4.51 -17.53
CA LYS A 272 -21.94 -4.65 -16.06
C LYS A 272 -23.29 -5.20 -15.60
N SER A 273 -23.27 -6.10 -14.63
CA SER A 273 -24.49 -6.51 -13.95
C SER A 273 -25.15 -5.32 -13.23
N SER A 274 -26.41 -5.43 -12.87
CA SER A 274 -27.12 -4.38 -12.12
C SER A 274 -26.47 -4.12 -10.74
N LEU A 275 -25.88 -5.14 -10.12
CA LEU A 275 -25.15 -5.01 -8.86
C LEU A 275 -23.82 -4.30 -9.06
N ASP A 276 -23.05 -4.68 -10.09
CA ASP A 276 -21.76 -4.04 -10.39
C ASP A 276 -21.91 -2.54 -10.71
N ALA A 277 -23.05 -2.15 -11.31
CA ALA A 277 -23.34 -0.75 -11.57
C ALA A 277 -23.58 0.08 -10.29
N MET A 278 -24.02 -0.58 -9.21
CA MET A 278 -24.26 0.04 -7.90
C MET A 278 -23.05 -0.10 -6.93
N ASP A 279 -22.03 -0.86 -7.30
CA ASP A 279 -20.84 -1.09 -6.49
C ASP A 279 -19.83 0.08 -6.59
N PRO A 280 -19.64 0.86 -5.51
CA PRO A 280 -18.68 1.96 -5.51
C PRO A 280 -17.23 1.51 -5.37
N TYR A 281 -16.98 0.26 -4.96
CA TYR A 281 -15.64 -0.26 -4.66
C TYR A 281 -15.00 -1.01 -5.83
N GLY A 282 -15.83 -1.41 -6.82
CA GLY A 282 -15.36 -2.16 -7.98
C GLY A 282 -14.88 -3.57 -7.62
N VAL A 283 -15.70 -4.29 -6.85
CA VAL A 283 -15.35 -5.60 -6.27
C VAL A 283 -15.22 -6.68 -7.33
N THR A 284 -16.23 -6.79 -8.22
CA THR A 284 -16.27 -7.85 -9.23
C THR A 284 -15.05 -7.84 -10.13
N GLY A 285 -14.43 -9.01 -10.32
CA GLY A 285 -13.30 -9.19 -11.23
C GLY A 285 -12.25 -10.17 -10.75
N THR A 286 -11.10 -10.11 -11.41
CA THR A 286 -9.91 -10.92 -11.08
C THR A 286 -8.94 -10.10 -10.26
N TRP A 287 -8.47 -10.68 -9.17
CA TRP A 287 -7.54 -10.06 -8.24
C TRP A 287 -6.33 -10.97 -8.00
N TYR A 288 -5.16 -10.37 -7.85
CA TYR A 288 -3.95 -11.05 -7.38
C TYR A 288 -3.77 -10.82 -5.90
N ARG A 289 -3.39 -11.86 -5.19
CA ARG A 289 -3.15 -11.83 -3.75
C ARG A 289 -1.79 -12.44 -3.43
N ILE A 290 -1.09 -11.83 -2.51
CA ILE A 290 0.10 -12.36 -1.86
C ILE A 290 -0.19 -12.55 -0.38
N VAL A 291 0.22 -13.69 0.17
CA VAL A 291 0.25 -13.97 1.61
C VAL A 291 1.62 -14.47 1.99
N CYS A 292 2.10 -14.06 3.16
CA CYS A 292 3.32 -14.61 3.74
C CYS A 292 3.00 -15.22 5.09
N PHE A 293 3.81 -16.18 5.50
CA PHE A 293 3.70 -16.86 6.79
C PHE A 293 5.06 -17.37 7.25
N LEU A 294 5.26 -17.37 8.56
CA LEU A 294 6.40 -17.99 9.20
C LEU A 294 6.18 -19.51 9.31
N ASP A 295 7.27 -20.27 9.38
CA ASP A 295 7.18 -21.61 9.95
C ASP A 295 6.52 -21.55 11.32
N TYR A 296 5.68 -22.55 11.61
CA TYR A 296 4.91 -22.53 12.85
C TYR A 296 5.79 -22.58 14.10
N ASN A 297 6.90 -23.31 14.06
CA ASN A 297 7.84 -23.38 15.19
C ASN A 297 8.51 -22.05 15.44
N ASP A 298 8.90 -21.35 14.37
CA ASP A 298 9.49 -19.99 14.48
C ASP A 298 8.45 -19.00 14.99
N PHE A 299 7.24 -19.03 14.47
CA PHE A 299 6.12 -18.22 14.96
C PHE A 299 5.80 -18.48 16.42
N PHE A 300 5.71 -19.76 16.83
CA PHE A 300 5.40 -20.13 18.19
C PHE A 300 6.56 -19.76 19.14
N SER A 301 7.78 -20.04 18.74
CA SER A 301 8.97 -19.69 19.53
C SER A 301 9.04 -18.17 19.76
N TYR A 302 8.82 -17.39 18.72
CA TYR A 302 8.85 -15.93 18.79
C TYR A 302 7.80 -15.38 19.76
N ASN A 303 6.58 -15.87 19.68
CA ASN A 303 5.46 -15.32 20.43
C ASN A 303 5.27 -15.89 21.84
N PHE A 304 5.69 -17.15 22.10
CA PHE A 304 5.29 -17.86 23.33
C PHE A 304 6.45 -18.36 24.17
N THR A 305 7.63 -18.55 23.61
CA THR A 305 8.80 -19.02 24.34
C THR A 305 9.82 -17.93 24.63
N ASN A 306 9.66 -16.76 24.07
CA ASN A 306 10.55 -15.63 24.25
C ASN A 306 10.40 -15.05 25.67
N PRO A 307 11.49 -14.93 26.44
CA PRO A 307 11.48 -14.31 27.77
C PRO A 307 11.13 -12.81 27.74
N GLU A 308 11.31 -12.13 26.61
CA GLU A 308 10.99 -10.72 26.43
C GLU A 308 9.53 -10.48 26.00
N ARG A 309 8.67 -11.52 26.04
CA ARG A 309 7.28 -11.44 25.58
C ARG A 309 6.49 -10.28 26.19
N ASP A 310 6.76 -9.95 27.44
CA ASP A 310 6.04 -8.89 28.15
C ASP A 310 6.55 -7.48 27.77
N GLU A 311 7.69 -7.39 27.11
CA GLU A 311 8.24 -6.14 26.62
C GLU A 311 7.58 -5.72 25.30
N SER A 312 7.45 -4.43 25.10
CA SER A 312 6.92 -3.89 23.84
C SER A 312 7.82 -2.73 23.36
N PRO A 313 8.23 -2.76 22.08
CA PRO A 313 8.00 -3.79 21.07
C PRO A 313 8.90 -5.02 21.29
N LEU A 314 8.51 -6.19 20.79
CA LEU A 314 9.34 -7.39 20.78
C LEU A 314 10.65 -7.13 20.02
N HIS A 315 11.67 -7.98 20.26
CA HIS A 315 12.93 -7.93 19.52
C HIS A 315 12.71 -8.08 18.00
N THR A 316 13.75 -7.81 17.22
CA THR A 316 13.70 -8.00 15.75
C THR A 316 13.52 -9.46 15.39
N LEU A 317 12.78 -9.70 14.31
CA LEU A 317 12.53 -11.02 13.77
C LEU A 317 13.15 -11.10 12.36
N ASP A 318 14.15 -11.94 12.20
CA ASP A 318 14.90 -12.09 10.96
C ASP A 318 14.99 -13.57 10.56
N VAL A 319 13.82 -14.14 10.26
CA VAL A 319 13.65 -15.50 9.78
C VAL A 319 13.02 -15.48 8.40
N GLY A 320 13.24 -16.53 7.62
CA GLY A 320 12.63 -16.65 6.30
C GLY A 320 11.12 -16.84 6.39
N GLU A 321 10.41 -16.29 5.42
CA GLU A 321 8.96 -16.45 5.30
C GLU A 321 8.62 -17.26 4.07
N ALA A 322 7.67 -18.17 4.20
CA ALA A 322 7.01 -18.75 3.04
C ALA A 322 6.08 -17.71 2.41
N THR A 323 6.01 -17.72 1.09
CA THR A 323 5.20 -16.77 0.30
C THR A 323 4.32 -17.53 -0.66
N ARG A 324 3.04 -17.25 -0.63
CA ARG A 324 2.07 -17.85 -1.56
C ARG A 324 1.43 -16.77 -2.42
N LEU A 325 1.41 -17.02 -3.72
CA LEU A 325 0.73 -16.20 -4.72
C LEU A 325 -0.61 -16.84 -5.08
N ILE A 326 -1.65 -16.01 -5.11
CA ILE A 326 -3.03 -16.46 -5.25
C ILE A 326 -3.72 -15.61 -6.31
N ILE A 327 -4.55 -16.25 -7.13
CA ILE A 327 -5.52 -15.58 -7.99
C ILE A 327 -6.89 -15.72 -7.36
N MET A 328 -7.61 -14.61 -7.21
CA MET A 328 -9.00 -14.59 -6.75
C MET A 328 -9.91 -14.13 -7.87
N ARG A 329 -11.06 -14.76 -8.00
CA ARG A 329 -12.17 -14.32 -8.85
C ARG A 329 -13.38 -14.13 -7.97
N ILE A 330 -13.80 -12.90 -7.83
CA ILE A 330 -14.87 -12.52 -6.93
C ILE A 330 -15.93 -11.72 -7.68
N HIS A 331 -17.17 -11.81 -7.21
CA HIS A 331 -18.32 -11.08 -7.75
C HIS A 331 -19.23 -10.61 -6.61
N VAL A 332 -19.93 -9.53 -6.87
CA VAL A 332 -20.89 -8.95 -5.93
C VAL A 332 -22.13 -9.83 -5.86
N THR A 333 -22.53 -10.19 -4.64
CA THR A 333 -23.74 -10.99 -4.38
C THR A 333 -24.87 -10.16 -3.79
N LYS A 334 -24.56 -9.13 -3.00
CA LYS A 334 -25.53 -8.30 -2.31
C LYS A 334 -24.96 -6.90 -2.06
N ILE A 335 -25.82 -5.88 -2.14
CA ILE A 335 -25.53 -4.51 -1.73
C ILE A 335 -26.60 -4.08 -0.72
N GLU A 336 -26.16 -3.50 0.40
CA GLU A 336 -27.05 -3.00 1.43
C GLU A 336 -26.57 -1.67 1.99
N GLN A 337 -27.50 -0.84 2.44
CA GLN A 337 -27.16 0.43 3.10
C GLN A 337 -26.77 0.16 4.56
N ALA A 338 -25.75 0.87 5.04
CA ALA A 338 -25.37 0.81 6.44
C ALA A 338 -26.50 1.37 7.31
N GLY A 339 -26.97 0.56 8.27
CA GLY A 339 -27.96 1.01 9.25
C GLY A 339 -27.34 1.96 10.28
N PRO A 340 -28.18 2.60 11.11
CA PRO A 340 -27.70 3.59 12.11
C PRO A 340 -26.75 2.97 13.16
N ASP A 341 -26.93 1.69 13.47
CA ASP A 341 -26.08 0.94 14.41
C ASP A 341 -24.94 0.18 13.74
N SER A 342 -24.73 0.41 12.43
CA SER A 342 -23.68 -0.24 11.67
C SER A 342 -22.30 0.27 12.12
N GLU A 343 -21.31 -0.60 12.04
CA GLU A 343 -19.89 -0.25 12.15
C GLU A 343 -19.38 0.56 10.93
N TYR A 344 -20.12 0.53 9.81
CA TYR A 344 -19.79 1.25 8.58
C TYR A 344 -20.48 2.59 8.49
N SER A 345 -19.87 3.52 7.74
CA SER A 345 -20.46 4.80 7.37
C SER A 345 -21.67 4.62 6.45
N SER A 346 -22.66 5.49 6.57
CA SER A 346 -23.82 5.53 5.67
C SER A 346 -23.56 6.23 4.33
N GLU A 347 -22.38 6.80 4.12
CA GLU A 347 -22.02 7.51 2.89
C GLU A 347 -21.94 6.58 1.66
N LEU A 348 -21.47 5.36 1.87
CA LEU A 348 -21.39 4.34 0.82
C LEU A 348 -22.06 3.05 1.29
N PRO A 349 -22.63 2.24 0.37
CA PRO A 349 -23.24 0.97 0.73
C PRO A 349 -22.20 -0.06 1.19
N ILE A 350 -22.65 -1.07 1.92
CA ILE A 350 -21.89 -2.28 2.21
C ILE A 350 -22.10 -3.24 1.04
N VAL A 351 -21.00 -3.74 0.49
CA VAL A 351 -20.99 -4.69 -0.63
C VAL A 351 -20.55 -6.05 -0.13
N HIS A 352 -21.36 -7.07 -0.37
CA HIS A 352 -21.05 -8.47 -0.10
C HIS A 352 -20.60 -9.15 -1.39
N TYR A 353 -19.59 -10.00 -1.29
CA TYR A 353 -19.05 -10.72 -2.41
C TYR A 353 -18.78 -12.19 -2.09
N GLU A 354 -18.78 -13.00 -3.13
CA GLU A 354 -18.36 -14.38 -3.13
C GLU A 354 -17.43 -14.65 -4.31
N GLY A 355 -16.74 -15.78 -4.26
CA GLY A 355 -15.88 -16.19 -5.35
C GLY A 355 -14.98 -17.35 -4.99
N ILE A 356 -13.92 -17.51 -5.76
CA ILE A 356 -12.93 -18.58 -5.62
C ILE A 356 -11.52 -18.01 -5.53
N SER A 357 -10.69 -18.73 -4.82
CA SER A 357 -9.26 -18.45 -4.68
C SER A 357 -8.48 -19.71 -5.07
N ARG A 358 -7.42 -19.53 -5.85
CA ARG A 358 -6.54 -20.61 -6.29
C ARG A 358 -5.08 -20.17 -6.22
N PRO A 359 -4.14 -21.09 -5.96
CA PRO A 359 -2.73 -20.81 -6.14
C PRO A 359 -2.46 -20.33 -7.58
N LEU A 360 -1.45 -19.48 -7.72
CA LEU A 360 -1.01 -19.00 -9.02
C LEU A 360 -0.10 -20.00 -9.72
N ASP A 361 0.60 -20.82 -8.94
CA ASP A 361 1.32 -21.97 -9.43
C ASP A 361 0.34 -23.05 -9.95
N ASP A 362 0.79 -23.85 -10.89
CA ASP A 362 0.00 -24.95 -11.48
C ASP A 362 -0.21 -26.14 -10.51
N SER A 363 -0.09 -25.92 -9.20
CA SER A 363 -0.39 -26.98 -8.26
C SER A 363 -1.86 -27.36 -8.39
N TRP A 364 -2.11 -28.52 -8.98
CA TRP A 364 -3.44 -29.12 -9.15
C TRP A 364 -3.99 -29.68 -7.84
N ASP A 365 -3.44 -29.24 -6.71
CA ASP A 365 -3.96 -29.65 -5.43
C ASP A 365 -5.31 -28.96 -5.19
N ASP A 366 -6.39 -29.74 -5.28
CA ASP A 366 -7.74 -29.28 -4.96
C ASP A 366 -7.83 -28.72 -3.53
N ASN A 367 -6.91 -29.12 -2.63
CA ASN A 367 -6.87 -28.62 -1.26
C ASN A 367 -6.27 -27.19 -1.16
N ALA A 368 -5.53 -26.76 -2.16
CA ALA A 368 -4.99 -25.40 -2.22
C ALA A 368 -6.01 -24.36 -2.75
N SER A 369 -7.15 -24.83 -3.26
CA SER A 369 -8.25 -24.00 -3.73
C SER A 369 -9.27 -23.77 -2.63
N SER A 370 -9.82 -22.57 -2.52
CA SER A 370 -10.89 -22.26 -1.55
C SER A 370 -12.00 -21.43 -2.17
N ASP A 371 -13.21 -21.59 -1.67
CA ASP A 371 -14.25 -20.60 -1.87
C ASP A 371 -13.96 -19.39 -0.98
N LEU A 372 -14.40 -18.23 -1.43
CA LEU A 372 -14.27 -16.96 -0.72
C LEU A 372 -15.63 -16.32 -0.52
N ARG A 373 -15.82 -15.71 0.64
CA ARG A 373 -16.88 -14.72 0.86
C ARG A 373 -16.36 -13.57 1.67
N GLY A 374 -16.95 -12.39 1.52
CA GLY A 374 -16.50 -11.25 2.28
C GLY A 374 -17.39 -10.02 2.12
N THR A 375 -16.95 -8.94 2.76
CA THR A 375 -17.63 -7.66 2.71
C THR A 375 -16.66 -6.52 2.48
N VAL A 376 -17.16 -5.47 1.85
CA VAL A 376 -16.45 -4.19 1.69
C VAL A 376 -17.36 -3.07 2.16
N GLY A 377 -16.82 -2.16 2.92
CA GLY A 377 -17.56 -0.99 3.39
C GLY A 377 -16.64 0.17 3.76
N LEU A 378 -17.21 1.36 3.80
CA LEU A 378 -16.51 2.54 4.28
C LEU A 378 -16.62 2.59 5.81
N THR A 379 -15.49 2.72 6.52
CA THR A 379 -15.50 2.93 7.97
C THR A 379 -16.04 4.33 8.29
N LYS A 380 -16.39 4.58 9.56
CA LYS A 380 -16.84 5.92 10.01
C LYS A 380 -15.73 6.97 9.90
N GLU A 381 -14.48 6.50 9.89
CA GLU A 381 -13.27 7.31 9.74
C GLU A 381 -12.90 7.58 8.27
N GLY A 382 -13.68 7.00 7.32
CA GLY A 382 -13.55 7.26 5.88
C GLY A 382 -12.55 6.36 5.15
N GLU A 383 -12.12 5.26 5.77
CA GLU A 383 -11.23 4.28 5.13
C GLU A 383 -12.03 3.07 4.60
N VAL A 384 -11.58 2.47 3.51
CA VAL A 384 -12.27 1.32 2.90
C VAL A 384 -11.78 0.03 3.52
N ARG A 385 -12.65 -0.62 4.30
CA ARG A 385 -12.36 -1.89 4.97
C ARG A 385 -12.84 -3.06 4.13
N TRP A 386 -11.97 -4.06 3.99
CA TRP A 386 -12.26 -5.33 3.36
C TRP A 386 -12.16 -6.46 4.38
N THR A 387 -13.15 -7.34 4.38
CA THR A 387 -13.11 -8.60 5.14
C THR A 387 -13.23 -9.76 4.18
N SER A 388 -12.58 -10.88 4.48
CA SER A 388 -12.81 -12.12 3.74
C SER A 388 -12.70 -13.35 4.63
N VAL A 389 -13.38 -14.42 4.21
CA VAL A 389 -13.32 -15.75 4.80
C VAL A 389 -12.99 -16.73 3.68
N SER A 390 -11.96 -17.52 3.88
CA SER A 390 -11.60 -18.64 2.99
C SER A 390 -12.25 -19.93 3.50
N ILE A 391 -12.89 -20.66 2.58
CA ILE A 391 -13.68 -21.86 2.86
C ILE A 391 -13.07 -23.02 2.08
N PHE A 392 -12.53 -23.99 2.79
CA PHE A 392 -11.91 -25.19 2.22
C PHE A 392 -12.85 -26.38 2.44
N GLN A 393 -13.26 -27.05 1.38
CA GLN A 393 -14.15 -28.22 1.45
C GLN A 393 -15.42 -27.98 2.31
N GLY A 394 -15.97 -26.75 2.24
CA GLY A 394 -17.15 -26.35 2.99
C GLY A 394 -16.88 -25.89 4.44
N HIS A 395 -15.63 -25.88 4.89
CA HIS A 395 -15.24 -25.43 6.23
C HIS A 395 -14.53 -24.08 6.15
N GLU A 396 -15.01 -23.10 6.89
CA GLU A 396 -14.32 -21.83 7.07
C GLU A 396 -13.01 -22.07 7.84
N ARG A 397 -11.91 -21.55 7.33
CA ARG A 397 -10.59 -21.79 7.92
C ARG A 397 -9.82 -20.51 8.23
N TRP A 398 -9.73 -19.59 7.27
CA TRP A 398 -8.97 -18.37 7.42
C TRP A 398 -9.84 -17.15 7.23
N LYS A 399 -9.59 -16.13 8.06
CA LYS A 399 -10.15 -14.79 7.89
C LYS A 399 -9.08 -13.82 7.50
N SER A 400 -9.48 -12.74 6.86
CA SER A 400 -8.59 -11.58 6.64
C SER A 400 -9.33 -10.27 6.82
N GLU A 401 -8.59 -9.31 7.34
CA GLU A 401 -8.99 -7.93 7.54
C GLU A 401 -7.98 -7.03 6.85
N GLY A 402 -8.43 -6.06 6.08
CA GLY A 402 -7.55 -5.16 5.36
C GLY A 402 -8.17 -3.83 5.02
N VAL A 403 -7.32 -2.91 4.58
CA VAL A 403 -7.66 -1.54 4.21
C VAL A 403 -7.23 -1.29 2.77
N GLN A 404 -8.09 -0.66 1.97
CA GLN A 404 -7.75 -0.27 0.59
C GLN A 404 -7.02 1.07 0.58
N ILE A 405 -5.76 1.04 0.14
CA ILE A 405 -4.91 2.24 0.10
C ILE A 405 -5.35 3.16 -1.04
N GLY A 406 -5.55 4.44 -0.74
CA GLY A 406 -5.97 5.43 -1.74
C GLY A 406 -7.49 5.51 -1.98
N GLY A 407 -8.29 4.79 -1.19
CA GLY A 407 -9.75 4.87 -1.21
C GLY A 407 -10.44 3.96 -2.23
N PRO A 408 -11.75 4.12 -2.44
CA PRO A 408 -12.55 3.25 -3.30
C PRO A 408 -12.00 3.15 -4.72
N ARG A 409 -11.92 1.93 -5.25
CA ARG A 409 -11.42 1.64 -6.60
C ARG A 409 -10.00 2.14 -6.87
N SER A 410 -9.16 2.24 -5.84
CA SER A 410 -7.76 2.53 -6.06
C SER A 410 -7.04 1.32 -6.66
N ALA A 411 -6.04 1.57 -7.51
CA ALA A 411 -5.22 0.52 -8.11
C ALA A 411 -4.21 -0.07 -7.12
N ARG A 412 -3.92 0.63 -6.01
CA ARG A 412 -3.01 0.14 -4.95
C ARG A 412 -3.48 -1.13 -4.28
N GLY A 413 -4.80 -1.37 -4.27
CA GLY A 413 -5.35 -2.56 -3.65
C GLY A 413 -5.46 -2.48 -2.14
N VAL A 414 -5.57 -3.64 -1.54
CA VAL A 414 -5.89 -3.85 -0.13
C VAL A 414 -4.70 -4.47 0.60
N VAL A 415 -4.38 -3.93 1.76
CA VAL A 415 -3.30 -4.40 2.62
C VAL A 415 -3.83 -4.71 4.00
N GLY A 416 -3.44 -5.83 4.55
CA GLY A 416 -3.90 -6.25 5.87
C GLY A 416 -3.31 -7.58 6.31
N ASN A 417 -4.07 -8.29 7.13
CA ASN A 417 -3.64 -9.51 7.79
C ASN A 417 -4.59 -10.66 7.46
N TRP A 418 -4.06 -11.87 7.45
CA TRP A 418 -4.84 -13.10 7.56
C TRP A 418 -4.58 -13.76 8.90
N PHE A 419 -5.54 -14.52 9.43
CA PHE A 419 -5.50 -15.16 10.73
C PHE A 419 -6.49 -16.29 10.83
N ASP A 420 -6.39 -17.10 11.91
CA ASP A 420 -7.28 -18.22 12.17
C ASP A 420 -8.74 -17.76 12.34
N ARG A 421 -9.67 -18.50 11.77
CA ARG A 421 -11.11 -18.20 11.79
C ARG A 421 -11.68 -18.09 13.20
N ASP A 422 -11.26 -18.97 14.10
CA ASP A 422 -11.81 -19.08 15.44
C ASP A 422 -11.12 -18.14 16.44
N TYR A 423 -10.19 -17.29 15.91
CA TYR A 423 -9.42 -16.34 16.71
C TYR A 423 -8.59 -17.04 17.80
N ASP A 424 -8.03 -18.21 17.46
CA ASP A 424 -7.13 -18.93 18.36
C ASP A 424 -5.96 -18.02 18.76
N PRO A 425 -5.76 -17.77 20.06
CA PRO A 425 -4.65 -16.94 20.53
C PRO A 425 -3.27 -17.56 20.26
N HIS A 426 -3.21 -18.81 19.83
CA HIS A 426 -2.00 -19.49 19.38
C HIS A 426 -2.02 -19.79 17.87
N GLY A 427 -3.09 -19.43 17.19
CA GLY A 427 -3.27 -19.67 15.77
C GLY A 427 -2.32 -18.85 14.92
N PRO A 428 -1.93 -19.35 13.74
CA PRO A 428 -1.04 -18.62 12.86
C PRO A 428 -1.72 -17.39 12.29
N CYS A 429 -0.92 -16.36 12.03
CA CYS A 429 -1.33 -15.14 11.37
C CYS A 429 -0.19 -14.63 10.47
N GLY A 430 -0.49 -13.71 9.58
CA GLY A 430 0.53 -13.13 8.73
C GLY A 430 0.02 -11.99 7.84
N PRO A 431 0.92 -11.38 7.07
CA PRO A 431 0.58 -10.29 6.19
C PRO A 431 -0.09 -10.78 4.91
N SER A 432 -0.94 -9.93 4.35
CA SER A 432 -1.61 -10.18 3.08
C SER A 432 -1.81 -8.86 2.33
N ALA A 433 -1.67 -8.91 1.02
CA ALA A 433 -2.14 -7.83 0.14
C ALA A 433 -2.78 -8.42 -1.11
N PHE A 434 -3.73 -7.68 -1.68
CA PHE A 434 -4.33 -8.05 -2.96
C PHE A 434 -4.74 -6.79 -3.75
N TRP A 435 -4.65 -6.86 -5.06
CA TRP A 435 -4.97 -5.77 -5.97
C TRP A 435 -5.67 -6.30 -7.20
N LYS A 436 -6.46 -5.44 -7.81
CA LYS A 436 -7.28 -5.81 -8.95
C LYS A 436 -6.44 -5.88 -10.21
N ALA A 437 -6.57 -6.99 -10.94
CA ALA A 437 -5.91 -7.22 -12.21
C ALA A 437 -6.84 -6.95 -13.40
N SER A 438 -8.15 -7.25 -13.26
CA SER A 438 -9.13 -7.08 -14.33
C SER A 438 -10.55 -7.01 -13.78
N ASP A 439 -11.43 -6.25 -14.46
CA ASP A 439 -12.88 -6.28 -14.20
C ASP A 439 -13.57 -7.53 -14.81
N SER A 440 -12.86 -8.31 -15.61
CA SER A 440 -13.42 -9.49 -16.25
C SER A 440 -13.47 -10.67 -15.29
N GLU A 441 -14.66 -11.19 -15.04
CA GLU A 441 -14.87 -12.58 -14.67
C GLU A 441 -14.79 -13.39 -15.97
N THR A 442 -13.65 -13.96 -16.29
CA THR A 442 -13.67 -14.89 -17.43
C THR A 442 -14.48 -16.13 -17.09
N ALA A 443 -15.64 -16.19 -17.74
CA ALA A 443 -16.45 -17.32 -18.09
C ALA A 443 -16.76 -18.37 -17.01
N HIS A 444 -18.05 -18.56 -16.84
CA HIS A 444 -18.67 -19.78 -16.34
C HIS A 444 -18.01 -21.02 -16.97
N GLY A 445 -17.08 -21.62 -16.28
CA GLY A 445 -16.45 -22.88 -16.70
C GLY A 445 -15.43 -23.36 -15.70
N THR A 446 -15.57 -24.56 -15.28
CA THR A 446 -14.79 -25.31 -14.29
C THR A 446 -13.29 -25.44 -14.60
N HIS A 447 -12.84 -24.91 -15.73
CA HIS A 447 -11.42 -24.86 -16.16
C HIS A 447 -11.12 -23.48 -16.71
N ALA A 448 -11.05 -22.50 -15.83
CA ALA A 448 -10.65 -21.17 -16.23
C ALA A 448 -9.16 -21.20 -16.57
N VAL A 449 -8.88 -21.18 -17.87
CA VAL A 449 -7.56 -20.92 -18.41
C VAL A 449 -7.09 -19.58 -17.86
N LEU A 450 -5.96 -19.58 -17.20
CA LEU A 450 -5.27 -18.35 -16.78
C LEU A 450 -5.17 -17.42 -18.00
N PRO A 451 -5.29 -16.10 -17.85
CA PRO A 451 -5.05 -15.17 -18.96
C PRO A 451 -3.73 -15.53 -19.64
N ARG A 452 -3.67 -15.40 -20.96
CA ARG A 452 -2.45 -15.76 -21.74
C ARG A 452 -1.18 -15.03 -21.28
N ASN A 453 -1.32 -13.99 -20.49
CA ASN A 453 -0.23 -13.20 -19.89
C ASN A 453 0.26 -13.80 -18.56
N PHE A 454 -0.36 -14.86 -18.07
CA PHE A 454 0.10 -15.60 -16.92
C PHE A 454 1.19 -16.55 -17.36
N LEU A 455 2.41 -16.18 -17.05
CA LEU A 455 3.51 -17.13 -17.06
C LEU A 455 3.29 -18.09 -15.90
N LEU A 456 3.25 -19.38 -16.21
CA LEU A 456 3.31 -20.44 -15.22
C LEU A 456 4.53 -20.20 -14.32
N TRP A 457 4.43 -20.52 -13.03
CA TRP A 457 5.57 -20.42 -12.11
C TRP A 457 6.82 -21.10 -12.65
N SER A 458 6.65 -22.29 -13.26
CA SER A 458 7.71 -23.02 -13.98
C SER A 458 8.30 -22.24 -15.16
N ALA A 459 7.49 -21.43 -15.84
CA ALA A 459 8.00 -20.57 -16.93
C ALA A 459 8.72 -19.34 -16.40
N LEU A 460 8.33 -18.83 -15.24
CA LEU A 460 9.06 -17.76 -14.54
C LEU A 460 10.44 -18.25 -14.08
N LEU A 461 10.53 -19.46 -13.54
CA LEU A 461 11.80 -20.08 -13.16
C LEU A 461 12.69 -20.40 -14.37
N GLN A 462 12.11 -20.80 -15.51
CA GLN A 462 12.86 -21.04 -16.74
C GLN A 462 13.34 -19.75 -17.43
N MET A 463 12.74 -18.60 -17.17
CA MET A 463 13.23 -17.31 -17.67
C MET A 463 14.46 -16.80 -16.91
N GLU A 464 14.79 -17.38 -15.75
CA GLU A 464 16.02 -17.05 -15.01
C GLU A 464 17.28 -17.64 -15.66
N ASP A 465 17.16 -18.70 -16.46
CA ASP A 465 18.28 -19.35 -17.14
C ASP A 465 18.62 -18.77 -18.54
N SER A 466 17.84 -17.81 -19.03
CA SER A 466 18.20 -17.10 -20.24
C SER A 466 19.04 -15.89 -19.89
N ASP A 467 20.35 -16.02 -20.08
CA ASP A 467 21.33 -14.93 -20.10
C ASP A 467 20.89 -13.83 -21.08
N ASP A 468 20.06 -12.89 -20.63
CA ASP A 468 19.83 -11.65 -21.33
C ASP A 468 20.62 -10.55 -20.60
N PRO A 469 21.79 -10.13 -21.14
CA PRO A 469 22.70 -9.22 -20.48
C PRO A 469 22.21 -7.75 -20.46
N GLU A 470 21.03 -7.45 -20.99
CA GLU A 470 20.51 -6.08 -21.10
C GLU A 470 19.42 -5.72 -20.07
N GLY A 471 19.16 -6.55 -19.07
CA GLY A 471 18.15 -6.32 -18.02
C GLY A 471 18.67 -5.84 -16.68
N ASP A 472 19.97 -5.72 -16.50
CA ASP A 472 20.56 -5.06 -15.33
C ASP A 472 20.34 -3.54 -15.40
N MET A 473 19.20 -3.08 -14.96
CA MET A 473 19.16 -1.74 -14.38
C MET A 473 19.98 -1.80 -13.09
N GLU A 474 21.26 -1.59 -13.30
CA GLU A 474 22.24 -1.24 -12.32
C GLU A 474 21.68 -0.11 -11.44
N TYR A 475 21.16 -0.48 -10.28
CA TYR A 475 21.14 0.47 -9.19
C TYR A 475 22.61 0.71 -8.85
N THR A 476 23.19 1.70 -9.51
CA THR A 476 24.49 2.24 -9.13
C THR A 476 24.40 2.62 -7.67
N MET A 477 24.90 1.72 -6.81
CA MET A 477 25.43 2.13 -5.53
C MET A 477 26.63 3.02 -5.88
N GLU A 478 26.53 4.29 -5.66
CA GLU A 478 27.72 5.11 -5.48
C GLU A 478 28.49 4.50 -4.32
N ASN A 479 29.58 3.81 -4.68
CA ASN A 479 30.58 3.37 -3.73
C ASN A 479 31.29 4.63 -3.23
N GLU A 480 30.96 5.10 -2.06
CA GLU A 480 31.94 5.80 -1.25
C GLU A 480 32.79 4.72 -0.59
N ASP A 481 34.01 4.57 -1.14
CA ASP A 481 35.06 3.73 -0.63
C ASP A 481 35.48 4.24 0.77
N GLU A 482 35.18 3.47 1.79
CA GLU A 482 35.98 3.45 3.02
C GLU A 482 36.33 2.00 3.32
N ASP A 483 37.63 1.73 3.19
CA ASP A 483 38.31 0.49 3.53
C ASP A 483 38.06 0.13 4.99
N ASP A 484 37.38 -0.99 5.22
CA ASP A 484 37.56 -1.78 6.44
C ASP A 484 37.59 -3.26 6.06
N GLU A 485 38.81 -3.80 6.04
CA GLU A 485 39.11 -5.22 6.02
C GLU A 485 38.49 -5.87 7.27
N ASP A 486 37.50 -6.74 7.09
CA ASP A 486 37.26 -7.78 8.10
C ASP A 486 36.83 -9.09 7.43
N ASP A 487 37.72 -10.07 7.62
CA ASP A 487 37.59 -11.46 7.22
C ASP A 487 36.37 -12.10 7.89
N SER A 488 35.37 -12.49 7.10
CA SER A 488 34.47 -13.57 7.51
C SER A 488 34.02 -14.41 6.32
N GLU A 489 34.38 -15.66 6.39
CA GLU A 489 34.15 -16.76 5.46
C GLU A 489 32.69 -16.79 4.97
N THR A 490 32.53 -16.63 3.68
CA THR A 490 31.26 -16.91 2.99
C THR A 490 31.22 -18.40 2.65
N GLU A 491 30.43 -19.16 3.40
CA GLU A 491 30.01 -20.47 2.92
C GLU A 491 29.01 -20.34 1.76
N PRO A 492 29.13 -21.14 0.70
CA PRO A 492 28.21 -21.10 -0.42
C PRO A 492 26.88 -21.75 -0.01
N VAL A 493 25.80 -20.99 -0.06
CA VAL A 493 24.44 -21.53 0.09
C VAL A 493 24.13 -22.38 -1.15
N ALA A 494 24.11 -23.68 -0.95
CA ALA A 494 23.78 -24.67 -1.96
C ALA A 494 22.30 -24.56 -2.40
N ASN A 495 22.09 -24.81 -3.68
CA ASN A 495 20.79 -24.96 -4.33
C ASN A 495 20.01 -26.17 -3.75
N GLU A 496 19.17 -25.92 -2.73
CA GLU A 496 18.21 -26.91 -2.25
C GLU A 496 16.82 -26.24 -2.06
N LEU A 497 16.17 -25.90 -3.17
CA LEU A 497 14.88 -25.19 -3.10
C LEU A 497 13.62 -25.92 -3.56
N PRO A 498 13.63 -27.09 -4.24
CA PRO A 498 12.36 -27.75 -4.61
C PRO A 498 11.71 -28.61 -3.51
N GLU A 499 12.48 -29.16 -2.57
CA GLU A 499 11.93 -30.08 -1.56
C GLU A 499 11.32 -29.38 -0.34
N LEU A 500 11.88 -28.25 0.09
CA LEU A 500 11.40 -27.51 1.27
C LEU A 500 9.99 -26.90 1.13
N LEU A 501 9.55 -26.62 -0.10
CA LEU A 501 8.21 -26.07 -0.34
C LEU A 501 7.10 -27.15 -0.27
N MET A 502 7.42 -28.39 -0.64
CA MET A 502 6.49 -29.52 -0.55
C MET A 502 6.30 -29.99 0.90
N ASP A 503 7.38 -30.01 1.68
CA ASP A 503 7.34 -30.46 3.08
C ASP A 503 6.62 -29.44 3.99
N ALA A 504 6.78 -28.13 3.77
CA ALA A 504 6.04 -27.12 4.51
C ALA A 504 4.52 -27.16 4.26
N GLU A 505 4.08 -27.57 3.07
CA GLU A 505 2.65 -27.76 2.78
C GLU A 505 2.07 -28.97 3.51
N LEU A 506 2.83 -30.06 3.60
CA LEU A 506 2.42 -31.28 4.29
C LEU A 506 2.41 -31.07 5.81
N GLU A 507 3.40 -30.40 6.37
CA GLU A 507 3.47 -30.12 7.82
C GLU A 507 2.33 -29.20 8.29
N ILE A 508 1.96 -28.17 7.53
CA ILE A 508 0.81 -27.31 7.87
C ILE A 508 -0.51 -28.09 7.84
N ILE A 509 -0.66 -29.04 6.92
CA ILE A 509 -1.84 -29.89 6.83
C ILE A 509 -1.87 -30.90 7.99
N GLU A 510 -0.73 -31.51 8.36
CA GLU A 510 -0.67 -32.45 9.48
C GLU A 510 -0.85 -31.78 10.85
N ILE A 511 -0.26 -30.60 11.07
CA ILE A 511 -0.41 -29.86 12.32
C ILE A 511 -1.86 -29.42 12.54
N THR A 512 -2.57 -29.02 11.51
CA THR A 512 -3.99 -28.64 11.63
C THR A 512 -4.90 -29.84 11.85
N HIS A 513 -4.52 -31.05 11.42
CA HIS A 513 -5.26 -32.29 11.75
C HIS A 513 -5.06 -32.74 13.19
N HIS A 514 -3.94 -32.45 13.85
CA HIS A 514 -3.69 -32.81 15.22
C HIS A 514 -4.36 -31.89 16.25
N ILE A 515 -4.60 -30.65 15.92
CA ILE A 515 -5.23 -29.66 16.81
C ILE A 515 -6.78 -29.81 16.80
N GLY A 516 -7.35 -30.41 15.77
CA GLY A 516 -8.80 -30.51 15.58
C GLY A 516 -9.51 -31.72 16.24
N GLN A 517 -8.84 -32.57 17.02
CA GLN A 517 -9.52 -33.66 17.73
C GLN A 517 -9.70 -33.33 19.22
N PRO A 518 -10.92 -33.05 19.70
CA PRO A 518 -11.20 -32.99 21.11
C PRO A 518 -11.07 -34.42 21.69
N GLY A 519 -10.15 -34.58 22.63
CA GLY A 519 -9.96 -35.84 23.34
C GLY A 519 -11.27 -36.31 23.95
N SER A 520 -11.78 -37.44 23.48
CA SER A 520 -12.88 -38.17 24.13
C SER A 520 -12.37 -38.74 25.46
N SER A 521 -12.61 -38.04 26.56
CA SER A 521 -12.46 -38.59 27.89
C SER A 521 -13.63 -39.55 28.15
N SER A 522 -13.39 -40.85 27.97
CA SER A 522 -14.23 -41.91 28.57
C SER A 522 -13.90 -42.00 30.06
N GLY A 523 -14.75 -41.41 30.89
CA GLY A 523 -14.75 -41.69 32.32
C GLY A 523 -15.42 -43.03 32.61
N ASN A 524 -14.78 -43.82 33.45
CA ASN A 524 -15.40 -44.75 34.35
C ASN A 524 -15.46 -44.13 35.74
#